data_221483e26a248987aeca5367c40b7289
#
_entry.id   221483e26a248987aeca5367c40b7289
#
_cell.length_a   1.000
_cell.length_b   1.000
_cell.length_c   1.000
_cell.angle_alpha   90.00
_cell.angle_beta   90.00
_cell.angle_gamma   90.00
#
_symmetry.space_group_name_H-M   'P 1'
#
loop_
_entity.id
_entity.type
_entity.pdbx_description
1 polymer ?
#
loop_
_entity_poly.entity_id
_entity_poly.type
_entity_poly.pdbx_seq_one_letter_code
_entity_poly.pdbx_strand_id
1 'polypeptide(L)'
;MTAIQPQPRFTIFVHLTALPSWLALGRPDRQQIIADHVQPLLDKHDAVQVRWFDAEAWAAAPSDVLVATTNDLTSWSDLFEGLRDSPLWSVPYFRVELVLPTIEDGFADYERRTGQRD
;
A
#
# COMPACT_ATOMS: atom_id res chain seq x y z
N MET A 1 -4.18 -2.22 -32.20
CA MET A 1 -4.41 -1.09 -31.27
C MET A 1 -4.37 -1.58 -29.86
N THR A 2 -3.55 -0.96 -29.05
CA THR A 2 -3.42 -1.34 -27.67
C THR A 2 -4.60 -0.79 -26.86
N ALA A 3 -5.24 -1.65 -26.09
CA ALA A 3 -6.31 -1.19 -25.20
C ALA A 3 -5.72 -0.30 -24.11
N ILE A 4 -6.35 0.84 -23.87
CA ILE A 4 -5.98 1.72 -22.79
C ILE A 4 -6.53 1.13 -21.49
N GLN A 5 -5.64 0.86 -20.55
CA GLN A 5 -6.06 0.39 -19.23
C GLN A 5 -6.74 1.54 -18.50
N PRO A 6 -7.95 1.35 -17.95
CA PRO A 6 -8.56 2.40 -17.15
C PRO A 6 -7.71 2.68 -15.92
N GLN A 7 -7.64 3.96 -15.56
CA GLN A 7 -6.95 4.35 -14.34
C GLN A 7 -7.66 3.75 -13.13
N PRO A 8 -6.92 3.24 -12.13
CA PRO A 8 -7.53 2.82 -10.89
C PRO A 8 -8.24 4.00 -10.23
N ARG A 9 -9.39 3.74 -9.65
CA ARG A 9 -10.16 4.78 -9.01
C ARG A 9 -9.51 5.30 -7.73
N PHE A 10 -8.92 4.40 -6.95
CA PHE A 10 -8.40 4.73 -5.63
C PHE A 10 -6.89 4.57 -5.59
N THR A 11 -6.22 5.53 -4.96
CA THR A 11 -4.81 5.42 -4.60
C THR A 11 -4.71 5.60 -3.09
N ILE A 12 -4.13 4.61 -2.42
CA ILE A 12 -3.98 4.60 -0.98
C ILE A 12 -2.51 4.81 -0.64
N PHE A 13 -2.22 5.86 0.11
CA PHE A 13 -0.87 6.14 0.59
C PHE A 13 -0.75 5.64 2.02
N VAL A 14 0.25 4.80 2.28
CA VAL A 14 0.51 4.26 3.61
C VAL A 14 1.91 4.68 4.02
N HIS A 15 2.01 5.40 5.12
CA HIS A 15 3.29 5.78 5.70
C HIS A 15 3.65 4.80 6.79
N LEU A 16 4.84 4.21 6.68
CA LEU A 16 5.34 3.20 7.60
C LEU A 16 6.67 3.66 8.18
N THR A 17 6.93 3.28 9.41
CA THR A 17 8.24 3.48 10.03
C THR A 17 8.80 2.13 10.45
N ALA A 18 10.00 1.80 9.94
CA ALA A 18 10.70 0.58 10.32
C ALA A 18 11.10 0.67 11.79
N LEU A 19 10.81 -0.38 12.53
CA LEU A 19 11.10 -0.45 13.96
C LEU A 19 12.45 -1.13 14.20
N PRO A 20 13.04 -0.98 15.41
CA PRO A 20 14.31 -1.63 15.70
C PRO A 20 14.33 -3.13 15.45
N SER A 21 13.20 -3.80 15.65
CA SER A 21 13.06 -5.23 15.36
C SER A 21 13.34 -5.58 13.90
N TRP A 22 12.94 -4.70 12.97
CA TRP A 22 13.23 -4.86 11.54
C TRP A 22 14.67 -4.49 11.23
N LEU A 23 15.12 -3.38 11.80
CA LEU A 23 16.46 -2.86 11.54
C LEU A 23 17.56 -3.78 12.07
N ALA A 24 17.24 -4.59 13.08
CA ALA A 24 18.17 -5.58 13.64
C ALA A 24 18.35 -6.81 12.75
N LEU A 25 17.43 -7.03 11.79
CA LEU A 25 17.52 -8.17 10.88
C LEU A 25 18.53 -7.90 9.77
N GLY A 26 19.24 -8.94 9.34
CA GLY A 26 20.05 -8.88 8.13
C GLY A 26 19.16 -8.90 6.88
N ARG A 27 19.73 -8.48 5.76
CA ARG A 27 18.99 -8.45 4.48
C ARG A 27 18.38 -9.79 4.10
N PRO A 28 19.10 -10.93 4.24
CA PRO A 28 18.49 -12.23 3.89
C PRO A 28 17.25 -12.54 4.70
N ASP A 29 17.25 -12.21 5.99
CA ASP A 29 16.10 -12.45 6.87
C ASP A 29 14.92 -11.57 6.50
N ARG A 30 15.18 -10.28 6.17
CA ARG A 30 14.14 -9.37 5.71
C ARG A 30 13.51 -9.88 4.41
N GLN A 31 14.34 -10.32 3.46
CA GLN A 31 13.87 -10.85 2.18
C GLN A 31 13.02 -12.11 2.40
N GLN A 32 13.40 -12.95 3.34
CA GLN A 32 12.66 -14.17 3.65
C GLN A 32 11.28 -13.86 4.23
N ILE A 33 11.20 -12.87 5.12
CA ILE A 33 9.91 -12.44 5.69
C ILE A 33 8.99 -11.92 4.58
N ILE A 34 9.52 -11.11 3.68
CA ILE A 34 8.73 -10.60 2.55
C ILE A 34 8.26 -11.76 1.67
N ALA A 35 9.14 -12.69 1.34
CA ALA A 35 8.81 -13.82 0.47
C ALA A 35 7.78 -14.75 1.11
N ASP A 36 7.87 -14.98 2.42
CA ASP A 36 7.02 -15.95 3.11
C ASP A 36 5.67 -15.37 3.53
N HIS A 37 5.61 -14.08 3.85
CA HIS A 37 4.45 -13.50 4.52
C HIS A 37 3.80 -12.34 3.77
N VAL A 38 4.52 -11.64 2.92
CA VAL A 38 3.99 -10.47 2.20
C VAL A 38 3.64 -10.81 0.77
N GLN A 39 4.58 -11.40 0.03
CA GLN A 39 4.35 -11.71 -1.38
C GLN A 39 3.13 -12.61 -1.61
N PRO A 40 2.89 -13.67 -0.80
CA PRO A 40 1.68 -14.47 -0.97
C PRO A 40 0.38 -13.68 -0.81
N LEU A 41 0.37 -12.69 0.09
CA LEU A 41 -0.80 -11.83 0.27
C LEU A 41 -1.01 -10.92 -0.94
N LEU A 42 0.06 -10.36 -1.48
CA LEU A 42 -0.01 -9.52 -2.68
C LEU A 42 -0.52 -10.33 -3.87
N ASP A 43 -0.04 -11.55 -4.01
CA ASP A 43 -0.46 -12.44 -5.10
C ASP A 43 -1.92 -12.84 -4.98
N LYS A 44 -2.38 -13.10 -3.75
CA LYS A 44 -3.77 -13.47 -3.47
C LYS A 44 -4.73 -12.30 -3.72
N HIS A 45 -4.30 -11.09 -3.44
CA HIS A 45 -5.12 -9.88 -3.56
C HIS A 45 -4.73 -9.07 -4.81
N ASP A 46 -4.78 -9.71 -5.96
CA ASP A 46 -4.30 -9.15 -7.23
C ASP A 46 -5.16 -8.00 -7.78
N ALA A 47 -6.34 -7.76 -7.19
CA ALA A 47 -7.14 -6.57 -7.51
C ALA A 47 -6.50 -5.27 -6.97
N VAL A 48 -5.46 -5.39 -6.14
CA VAL A 48 -4.72 -4.26 -5.59
C VAL A 48 -3.29 -4.34 -6.09
N GLN A 49 -2.82 -3.26 -6.72
CA GLN A 49 -1.40 -3.14 -7.07
C GLN A 49 -0.68 -2.35 -6.00
N VAL A 50 0.45 -2.87 -5.55
CA VAL A 50 1.22 -2.29 -4.45
C VAL A 50 2.60 -1.95 -4.93
N ARG A 51 3.04 -0.72 -4.65
CA ARG A 51 4.41 -0.26 -4.87
C ARG A 51 4.98 0.21 -3.54
N TRP A 52 6.22 -0.13 -3.30
CA TRP A 52 6.91 0.18 -2.05
C TRP A 52 8.04 1.16 -2.32
N PHE A 53 8.07 2.25 -1.58
CA PHE A 53 9.07 3.30 -1.75
C PHE A 53 9.85 3.49 -0.44
N ASP A 54 11.16 3.59 -0.54
CA ASP A 54 12.02 3.89 0.60
C ASP A 54 12.15 5.41 0.74
N ALA A 55 11.94 5.90 1.94
CA ALA A 55 12.08 7.34 2.25
C ALA A 55 13.16 7.59 3.30
N GLU A 56 13.79 6.54 3.83
CA GLU A 56 14.68 6.61 4.98
C GLU A 56 15.93 7.46 4.75
N ALA A 57 16.35 7.64 3.49
CA ALA A 57 17.51 8.47 3.18
C ALA A 57 17.24 9.96 3.40
N TRP A 58 15.98 10.37 3.44
CA TRP A 58 15.61 11.79 3.51
C TRP A 58 14.68 12.12 4.68
N ALA A 59 14.05 11.14 5.29
CA ALA A 59 13.08 11.35 6.35
C ALA A 59 13.36 10.45 7.54
N ALA A 60 13.24 11.01 8.74
CA ALA A 60 13.35 10.22 9.96
C ALA A 60 12.13 9.34 10.17
N ALA A 61 10.94 9.87 9.82
CA ALA A 61 9.66 9.17 9.82
C ALA A 61 8.73 9.86 8.83
N PRO A 62 8.02 9.13 7.98
CA PRO A 62 8.11 7.68 7.82
C PRO A 62 9.42 7.25 7.14
N SER A 63 9.81 5.99 7.33
CA SER A 63 10.96 5.42 6.62
C SER A 63 10.57 4.88 5.26
N ASP A 64 9.29 4.50 5.10
CA ASP A 64 8.78 3.81 3.92
C ASP A 64 7.40 4.33 3.58
N VAL A 65 7.10 4.36 2.28
CA VAL A 65 5.78 4.71 1.77
C VAL A 65 5.31 3.59 0.86
N LEU A 66 4.16 3.03 1.18
CA LEU A 66 3.49 2.06 0.33
C LEU A 66 2.38 2.78 -0.43
N VAL A 67 2.34 2.57 -1.74
CA VAL A 67 1.30 3.15 -2.60
C VAL A 67 0.52 2.01 -3.23
N ALA A 68 -0.76 1.92 -2.89
CA ALA A 68 -1.65 0.90 -3.41
C ALA A 68 -2.68 1.53 -4.33
N THR A 69 -2.96 0.88 -5.46
CA THR A 69 -3.99 1.31 -6.39
C THR A 69 -5.00 0.19 -6.60
N THR A 70 -6.28 0.56 -6.65
CA THR A 70 -7.36 -0.41 -6.83
C THR A 70 -8.62 0.29 -7.28
N ASN A 71 -9.54 -0.47 -7.87
CA ASN A 71 -10.89 0.02 -8.15
C ASN A 71 -11.88 -0.31 -7.04
N ASP A 72 -11.45 -1.04 -6.01
CA ASP A 72 -12.33 -1.52 -4.96
C ASP A 72 -11.66 -1.41 -3.59
N LEU A 73 -12.18 -0.51 -2.75
CA LEU A 73 -11.65 -0.32 -1.40
C LEU A 73 -11.83 -1.55 -0.52
N THR A 74 -12.83 -2.38 -0.77
CA THR A 74 -12.99 -3.63 -0.03
C THR A 74 -11.81 -4.57 -0.29
N SER A 75 -11.36 -4.66 -1.54
CA SER A 75 -10.15 -5.44 -1.87
C SER A 75 -8.92 -4.92 -1.13
N TRP A 76 -8.80 -3.59 -1.04
CA TRP A 76 -7.72 -2.98 -0.25
C TRP A 76 -7.84 -3.36 1.23
N SER A 77 -9.04 -3.26 1.80
CA SER A 77 -9.25 -3.60 3.21
C SER A 77 -8.88 -5.05 3.50
N ASP A 78 -9.23 -5.96 2.60
CA ASP A 78 -8.90 -7.38 2.76
C ASP A 78 -7.40 -7.60 2.74
N LEU A 79 -6.69 -6.96 1.82
CA LEU A 79 -5.23 -7.02 1.78
C LEU A 79 -4.62 -6.45 3.05
N PHE A 80 -5.11 -5.29 3.49
CA PHE A 80 -4.57 -4.61 4.66
C PHE A 80 -4.77 -5.45 5.92
N GLU A 81 -5.93 -6.07 6.08
CA GLU A 81 -6.18 -6.98 7.21
C GLU A 81 -5.23 -8.18 7.20
N GLY A 82 -4.96 -8.74 6.02
CA GLY A 82 -3.97 -9.80 5.89
C GLY A 82 -2.57 -9.34 6.29
N LEU A 83 -2.19 -8.14 5.88
CA LEU A 83 -0.90 -7.56 6.27
C LEU A 83 -0.82 -7.33 7.78
N ARG A 84 -1.93 -6.91 8.42
CA ARG A 84 -1.97 -6.71 9.86
C ARG A 84 -1.73 -8.01 10.62
N ASP A 85 -2.21 -9.11 10.10
CA ASP A 85 -2.00 -10.42 10.73
C ASP A 85 -0.62 -10.99 10.43
N SER A 86 0.11 -10.40 9.48
CA SER A 86 1.46 -10.82 9.13
C SER A 86 2.48 -10.33 10.16
N PRO A 87 3.70 -10.89 10.17
CA PRO A 87 4.75 -10.43 11.06
C PRO A 87 5.11 -8.96 10.92
N LEU A 88 4.81 -8.32 9.78
CA LEU A 88 5.06 -6.90 9.61
C LEU A 88 4.43 -6.07 10.73
N TRP A 89 3.20 -6.43 11.15
CA TRP A 89 2.49 -5.71 12.20
C TRP A 89 2.34 -6.49 13.48
N SER A 90 2.46 -7.83 13.46
CA SER A 90 2.24 -8.65 14.64
C SER A 90 3.46 -8.76 15.55
N VAL A 91 4.67 -8.65 15.01
CA VAL A 91 5.92 -8.68 15.79
C VAL A 91 6.01 -7.44 16.70
N PRO A 92 5.84 -6.14 16.30
CA PRO A 92 5.80 -5.59 14.94
C PRO A 92 7.18 -5.28 14.37
N TYR A 93 7.29 -5.34 13.05
CA TYR A 93 8.47 -4.87 12.33
C TYR A 93 8.33 -3.44 11.86
N PHE A 94 7.10 -2.99 11.60
CA PHE A 94 6.79 -1.64 11.15
C PHE A 94 5.65 -1.04 11.96
N ARG A 95 5.71 0.28 12.12
CA ARG A 95 4.61 1.05 12.68
C ARG A 95 3.89 1.77 11.55
N VAL A 96 2.57 1.69 11.51
CA VAL A 96 1.75 2.44 10.57
C VAL A 96 1.57 3.85 11.10
N GLU A 97 2.05 4.83 10.35
CA GLU A 97 1.91 6.24 10.71
C GLU A 97 0.62 6.84 10.14
N LEU A 98 0.27 6.43 8.91
CA LEU A 98 -0.86 7.02 8.19
C LEU A 98 -1.35 6.04 7.14
N VAL A 99 -2.65 5.92 7.00
CA VAL A 99 -3.29 5.25 5.86
C VAL A 99 -4.26 6.26 5.25
N LEU A 100 -4.02 6.62 3.99
CA LEU A 100 -4.77 7.70 3.35
C LEU A 100 -5.30 7.26 1.99
N PRO A 101 -6.54 6.77 1.94
CA PRO A 101 -7.21 6.52 0.65
C PRO A 101 -7.52 7.84 -0.03
N THR A 102 -7.29 7.89 -1.34
CA THR A 102 -7.52 9.09 -2.13
C THR A 102 -8.16 8.73 -3.46
N ILE A 103 -8.74 9.73 -4.09
CA ILE A 103 -9.21 9.66 -5.47
C ILE A 103 -8.46 10.73 -6.24
N GLU A 104 -7.78 10.34 -7.33
CA GLU A 104 -7.08 11.29 -8.16
C GLU A 104 -8.10 12.22 -8.80
N ASP A 105 -7.88 13.53 -8.66
CA ASP A 105 -8.78 14.56 -9.18
C ASP A 105 -10.23 14.25 -8.82
N GLY A 106 -10.51 14.26 -7.51
CA GLY A 106 -11.83 13.89 -6.98
C GLY A 106 -12.97 14.73 -7.50
N PHE A 107 -12.71 16.01 -7.82
CA PHE A 107 -13.74 16.89 -8.37
C PHE A 107 -14.16 16.42 -9.76
N ALA A 108 -13.20 16.09 -10.62
CA ALA A 108 -13.52 15.57 -11.95
C ALA A 108 -14.20 14.20 -11.88
N ASP A 109 -13.80 13.35 -10.92
CA ASP A 109 -14.47 12.07 -10.66
C ASP A 109 -15.93 12.31 -10.27
N TYR A 110 -16.18 13.25 -9.38
CA TYR A 110 -17.53 13.62 -8.96
C TYR A 110 -18.38 14.07 -10.14
N GLU A 111 -17.82 14.94 -11.00
CA GLU A 111 -18.53 15.43 -12.17
C GLU A 111 -18.90 14.28 -13.13
N ARG A 112 -17.96 13.37 -13.36
CA ARG A 112 -18.21 12.22 -14.25
C ARG A 112 -19.32 11.32 -13.71
N ARG A 113 -19.34 11.05 -12.40
CA ARG A 113 -20.32 10.15 -11.79
C ARG A 113 -21.72 10.76 -11.73
N THR A 114 -21.80 12.07 -11.50
CA THR A 114 -23.09 12.73 -11.31
C THR A 114 -23.60 13.41 -12.57
N GLY A 115 -22.75 13.57 -13.58
CA GLY A 115 -23.09 14.34 -14.77
C GLY A 115 -23.20 15.82 -14.55
N GLN A 116 -22.77 16.32 -13.38
CA GLN A 116 -22.83 17.76 -13.10
C GLN A 116 -21.68 18.50 -13.77
N ARG A 117 -22.01 19.62 -14.40
CA ARG A 117 -21.04 20.52 -14.98
C ARG A 117 -21.44 21.95 -14.61
N ASP A 118 -20.46 22.74 -14.28
CA ASP A 118 -20.65 24.18 -14.04
C ASP A 118 -20.75 24.94 -15.31
#